data_d6d790151e2f45b16c1fd8e716a098a5
#
_entry.id   d6d790151e2f45b16c1fd8e716a098a5
#
_cell.length_a   1.000
_cell.length_b   1.000
_cell.length_c   1.000
_cell.angle_alpha   90.00
_cell.angle_beta   90.00
_cell.angle_gamma   90.00
#
_symmetry.space_group_name_H-M   'P 1'
#
loop_
_entity.id
_entity.type
_entity.pdbx_description
1 polymer ?
#
loop_
_entity_poly.entity_id
_entity_poly.type
_entity_poly.pdbx_seq_one_letter_code
_entity_poly.pdbx_strand_id
1 'polypeptide(L)'
;FAIVSDPQTGEILAMAGKQVQQDENGVNKIVDYTPGIVTLPVTPGSVVKGASMLVGYKYGAIDIGTYQLDECIKIKDTPEKCSWRTMGLIDDIYALQYSSNVYQYKIAIKIGGGNYVYNEPLSLDESAFDKYRDMYAQFGLGVKTGIDLPVESLGYSGTSKLPGHLLDFAIGQYDTYTPIQLSQYINTIANSGKRLKPYLLKEVYEAPDNNEDK
;
A
#
# COMPACT_ATOMS: atom_id res chain seq x y z
N PHE A 1 13.47 1.74 6.66
CA PHE A 1 12.51 2.30 7.63
C PHE A 1 11.95 1.19 8.49
N ALA A 2 11.73 1.46 9.77
CA ALA A 2 11.06 0.59 10.71
C ALA A 2 10.11 1.43 11.59
N ILE A 3 8.90 0.91 11.84
CA ILE A 3 7.91 1.53 12.70
C ILE A 3 7.34 0.43 13.59
N VAL A 4 7.25 0.69 14.88
CA VAL A 4 6.54 -0.14 15.85
C VAL A 4 5.39 0.70 16.41
N SER A 5 4.18 0.22 16.29
CA SER A 5 2.97 0.94 16.70
C SER A 5 1.97 0.00 17.36
N ASP A 6 1.14 0.56 18.23
CA ASP A 6 0.02 -0.15 18.83
C ASP A 6 -1.22 0.03 17.94
N PRO A 7 -1.76 -1.05 17.34
CA PRO A 7 -2.92 -0.95 16.46
C PRO A 7 -4.22 -0.59 17.20
N GLN A 8 -4.29 -0.78 18.52
CA GLN A 8 -5.48 -0.50 19.30
C GLN A 8 -5.59 0.97 19.72
N THR A 9 -4.44 1.66 19.84
CA THR A 9 -4.39 3.06 20.28
C THR A 9 -3.94 4.01 19.20
N GLY A 10 -3.12 3.57 18.25
CA GLY A 10 -2.44 4.40 17.24
C GLY A 10 -1.10 4.96 17.76
N GLU A 11 -0.68 4.63 18.97
CA GLU A 11 0.59 5.07 19.54
C GLU A 11 1.79 4.56 18.73
N ILE A 12 2.74 5.44 18.39
CA ILE A 12 4.01 5.06 17.80
C ILE A 12 5.00 4.79 18.94
N LEU A 13 5.33 3.51 19.14
CA LEU A 13 6.22 3.06 20.20
C LEU A 13 7.70 3.26 19.84
N ALA A 14 8.03 3.12 18.56
CA ALA A 14 9.36 3.38 18.01
C ALA A 14 9.31 3.61 16.51
N MET A 15 10.21 4.43 16.00
CA MET A 15 10.46 4.57 14.57
C MET A 15 11.91 4.87 14.27
N ALA A 16 12.42 4.34 13.16
CA ALA A 16 13.78 4.56 12.69
C ALA A 16 13.85 4.57 11.18
N GLY A 17 14.61 5.50 10.63
CA GLY A 17 14.92 5.60 9.21
C GLY A 17 16.42 5.68 9.00
N LYS A 18 16.94 4.91 8.05
CA LYS A 18 18.33 4.96 7.62
C LYS A 18 18.40 5.05 6.10
N GLN A 19 19.37 5.80 5.62
CA GLN A 19 19.64 5.97 4.20
C GLN A 19 21.13 5.79 3.92
N VAL A 20 21.43 5.14 2.80
CA VAL A 20 22.80 5.10 2.29
C VAL A 20 23.03 6.36 1.47
N GLN A 21 24.04 7.15 1.81
CA GLN A 21 24.50 8.31 1.06
C GLN A 21 25.96 8.14 0.70
N GLN A 22 26.37 8.66 -0.44
CA GLN A 22 27.79 8.75 -0.83
C GLN A 22 28.37 10.07 -0.32
N ASP A 23 29.57 9.99 0.26
CA ASP A 23 30.35 11.18 0.59
C ASP A 23 31.06 11.74 -0.65
N GLU A 24 31.79 12.84 -0.48
CA GLU A 24 32.53 13.53 -1.55
C GLU A 24 33.58 12.65 -2.24
N ASN A 25 34.00 11.56 -1.62
CA ASN A 25 34.94 10.57 -2.14
C ASN A 25 34.26 9.35 -2.76
N GLY A 26 32.91 9.34 -2.85
CA GLY A 26 32.13 8.22 -3.35
C GLY A 26 31.98 7.04 -2.36
N VAL A 27 32.35 7.22 -1.09
CA VAL A 27 32.23 6.19 -0.05
C VAL A 27 30.81 6.19 0.53
N ASN A 28 30.19 5.03 0.56
CA ASN A 28 28.87 4.85 1.14
C ASN A 28 28.88 5.02 2.67
N LYS A 29 28.02 5.90 3.16
CA LYS A 29 27.76 6.11 4.60
C LYS A 29 26.29 5.87 4.92
N ILE A 30 26.01 5.28 6.07
CA ILE A 30 24.64 5.12 6.59
C ILE A 30 24.36 6.33 7.47
N VAL A 31 23.38 7.14 7.08
CA VAL A 31 22.94 8.32 7.82
C VAL A 31 21.54 8.13 8.38
N ASP A 32 21.21 8.89 9.44
CA ASP A 32 19.83 8.95 9.93
C ASP A 32 18.91 9.63 8.90
N TYR A 33 17.77 9.02 8.65
CA TYR A 33 16.74 9.55 7.77
C TYR A 33 15.35 9.26 8.32
N THR A 34 15.17 9.35 9.62
CA THR A 34 13.90 9.10 10.31
C THR A 34 12.73 9.97 9.77
N PRO A 35 12.94 11.27 9.41
CA PRO A 35 11.88 12.07 8.76
C PRO A 35 11.34 11.46 7.45
N GLY A 36 12.12 10.63 6.76
CA GLY A 36 11.67 9.89 5.57
C GLY A 36 10.46 8.99 5.81
N ILE A 37 10.19 8.61 7.05
CA ILE A 37 9.02 7.81 7.42
C ILE A 37 7.72 8.52 7.04
N VAL A 38 7.67 9.84 7.17
CA VAL A 38 6.48 10.64 6.87
C VAL A 38 6.60 11.43 5.56
N THR A 39 7.81 11.54 4.98
CA THR A 39 8.06 12.42 3.82
C THR A 39 8.46 11.68 2.54
N LEU A 40 9.03 10.46 2.64
CA LEU A 40 9.52 9.72 1.47
C LEU A 40 8.51 8.68 0.99
N PRO A 41 7.85 8.88 -0.17
CA PRO A 41 7.00 7.86 -0.75
C PRO A 41 7.84 6.70 -1.31
N VAL A 42 7.34 5.49 -1.09
CA VAL A 42 7.93 4.25 -1.61
C VAL A 42 6.87 3.43 -2.35
N THR A 43 7.30 2.63 -3.30
CA THR A 43 6.44 1.66 -3.97
C THR A 43 6.06 0.56 -2.98
N PRO A 44 4.76 0.39 -2.65
CA PRO A 44 4.35 -0.53 -1.58
C PRO A 44 4.48 -2.00 -1.97
N GLY A 45 4.38 -2.32 -3.27
CA GLY A 45 4.35 -3.69 -3.74
C GLY A 45 3.18 -4.49 -3.15
N SER A 46 3.40 -5.78 -2.97
CA SER A 46 2.36 -6.74 -2.57
C SER A 46 1.71 -6.48 -1.20
N VAL A 47 2.23 -5.55 -0.40
CA VAL A 47 1.63 -5.18 0.90
C VAL A 47 0.18 -4.72 0.73
N VAL A 48 -0.16 -4.04 -0.37
CA VAL A 48 -1.51 -3.50 -0.61
C VAL A 48 -2.53 -4.52 -1.13
N LYS A 49 -2.11 -5.75 -1.44
CA LYS A 49 -3.00 -6.76 -2.04
C LYS A 49 -4.22 -7.11 -1.18
N GLY A 50 -4.11 -6.96 0.14
CA GLY A 50 -5.27 -7.08 1.03
C GLY A 50 -6.34 -6.04 0.71
N ALA A 51 -5.98 -4.77 0.56
CA ALA A 51 -6.91 -3.73 0.15
C ALA A 51 -7.41 -3.93 -1.30
N SER A 52 -6.55 -4.39 -2.22
CA SER A 52 -6.95 -4.74 -3.59
C SER A 52 -8.00 -5.85 -3.61
N MET A 53 -7.87 -6.87 -2.76
CA MET A 53 -8.86 -7.94 -2.63
C MET A 53 -10.22 -7.38 -2.20
N LEU A 54 -10.23 -6.44 -1.24
CA LEU A 54 -11.44 -5.78 -0.78
C LEU A 54 -12.13 -4.94 -1.87
N VAL A 55 -11.36 -4.36 -2.81
CA VAL A 55 -11.94 -3.74 -4.02
C VAL A 55 -12.73 -4.78 -4.81
N GLY A 56 -12.13 -5.97 -4.99
CA GLY A 56 -12.78 -7.10 -5.68
C GLY A 56 -14.12 -7.48 -5.07
N TYR A 57 -14.20 -7.64 -3.77
CA TYR A 57 -15.45 -7.95 -3.06
C TYR A 57 -16.45 -6.80 -3.12
N LYS A 58 -16.01 -5.57 -2.83
CA LYS A 58 -16.89 -4.38 -2.77
C LYS A 58 -17.62 -4.13 -4.09
N TYR A 59 -16.95 -4.35 -5.21
CA TYR A 59 -17.51 -4.09 -6.54
C TYR A 59 -17.98 -5.35 -7.27
N GLY A 60 -18.08 -6.49 -6.57
CA GLY A 60 -18.64 -7.73 -7.12
C GLY A 60 -17.79 -8.39 -8.20
N ALA A 61 -16.48 -8.09 -8.25
CA ALA A 61 -15.58 -8.77 -9.17
C ALA A 61 -15.29 -10.22 -8.74
N ILE A 62 -15.34 -10.47 -7.45
CA ILE A 62 -15.20 -11.78 -6.81
C ILE A 62 -16.11 -11.87 -5.59
N ASP A 63 -16.46 -13.09 -5.20
CA ASP A 63 -17.02 -13.46 -3.91
C ASP A 63 -15.97 -14.21 -3.07
N ILE A 64 -16.22 -14.37 -1.77
CA ILE A 64 -15.36 -15.18 -0.89
C ILE A 64 -15.31 -16.61 -1.43
N GLY A 65 -14.11 -17.15 -1.57
CA GLY A 65 -13.89 -18.49 -2.12
C GLY A 65 -13.93 -18.57 -3.63
N THR A 66 -13.93 -17.43 -4.35
CA THR A 66 -13.87 -17.43 -5.81
C THR A 66 -12.55 -18.04 -6.30
N TYR A 67 -12.65 -19.07 -7.16
CA TYR A 67 -11.48 -19.66 -7.80
C TYR A 67 -11.13 -18.94 -9.10
N GLN A 68 -9.83 -18.72 -9.34
CA GLN A 68 -9.28 -18.20 -10.59
C GLN A 68 -8.03 -18.98 -10.97
N LEU A 69 -7.85 -19.20 -12.28
CA LEU A 69 -6.64 -19.84 -12.80
C LEU A 69 -5.49 -18.83 -12.83
N ASP A 70 -4.39 -19.14 -12.13
CA ASP A 70 -3.17 -18.33 -12.11
C ASP A 70 -2.30 -18.67 -13.32
N GLU A 71 -2.60 -18.00 -14.43
CA GLU A 71 -1.87 -18.08 -15.71
C GLU A 71 -1.47 -16.68 -16.16
N CYS A 72 -0.30 -16.54 -16.78
CA CYS A 72 0.21 -15.23 -17.20
C CYS A 72 -0.79 -14.47 -18.08
N ILE A 73 -0.84 -13.17 -17.89
CA ILE A 73 -1.65 -12.23 -18.68
C ILE A 73 -0.73 -11.49 -19.65
N LYS A 74 -1.14 -11.40 -20.91
CA LYS A 74 -0.45 -10.62 -21.92
C LYS A 74 -1.44 -9.69 -22.62
N ILE A 75 -1.22 -8.39 -22.51
CA ILE A 75 -1.87 -7.36 -23.33
C ILE A 75 -1.04 -7.19 -24.58
N LYS A 76 -1.67 -6.98 -25.72
CA LYS A 76 -0.98 -6.79 -27.01
C LYS A 76 0.11 -5.71 -26.89
N ASP A 77 1.26 -5.98 -27.52
CA ASP A 77 2.43 -5.10 -27.55
C ASP A 77 3.04 -4.76 -26.18
N THR A 78 2.77 -5.56 -25.14
CA THR A 78 3.36 -5.42 -23.81
C THR A 78 4.08 -6.70 -23.38
N PRO A 79 5.01 -6.62 -22.41
CA PRO A 79 5.54 -7.80 -21.75
C PRO A 79 4.44 -8.60 -21.05
N GLU A 80 4.65 -9.89 -20.93
CA GLU A 80 3.80 -10.78 -20.17
C GLU A 80 3.85 -10.44 -18.67
N LYS A 81 2.69 -10.49 -18.00
CA LYS A 81 2.55 -10.24 -16.55
C LYS A 81 2.17 -11.55 -15.85
N CYS A 82 3.05 -12.03 -14.99
CA CYS A 82 2.91 -13.32 -14.31
C CYS A 82 2.97 -13.16 -12.78
N SER A 83 2.51 -14.17 -12.08
CA SER A 83 2.89 -14.42 -10.70
C SER A 83 4.34 -14.91 -10.64
N TRP A 84 4.96 -14.91 -9.44
CA TRP A 84 6.35 -15.34 -9.27
C TRP A 84 6.55 -16.85 -9.49
N ARG A 85 5.46 -17.62 -9.53
CA ARG A 85 5.40 -19.03 -9.93
C ARG A 85 4.00 -19.32 -10.48
N THR A 86 3.85 -20.41 -11.24
CA THR A 86 2.54 -20.93 -11.62
C THR A 86 1.86 -21.60 -10.43
N MET A 87 0.61 -21.23 -10.12
CA MET A 87 -0.15 -21.71 -8.96
C MET A 87 -1.35 -22.56 -9.35
N GLY A 88 -1.73 -22.59 -10.64
CA GLY A 88 -2.90 -23.32 -11.12
C GLY A 88 -4.21 -22.64 -10.68
N LEU A 89 -5.23 -23.44 -10.40
CA LEU A 89 -6.53 -22.95 -9.94
C LEU A 89 -6.48 -22.69 -8.44
N ILE A 90 -6.62 -21.42 -8.03
CA ILE A 90 -6.48 -20.96 -6.63
C ILE A 90 -7.68 -20.11 -6.23
N ASP A 91 -8.02 -20.13 -4.94
CA ASP A 91 -8.99 -19.24 -4.33
C ASP A 91 -8.35 -17.93 -3.82
N ASP A 92 -9.18 -17.05 -3.28
CA ASP A 92 -8.80 -15.74 -2.73
C ASP A 92 -7.84 -15.84 -1.55
N ILE A 93 -8.04 -16.80 -0.64
CA ILE A 93 -7.17 -17.02 0.53
C ILE A 93 -5.78 -17.47 0.07
N TYR A 94 -5.72 -18.46 -0.80
CA TYR A 94 -4.47 -18.95 -1.36
C TYR A 94 -3.74 -17.86 -2.17
N ALA A 95 -4.49 -17.06 -2.93
CA ALA A 95 -3.96 -15.93 -3.69
C ALA A 95 -3.28 -14.88 -2.80
N LEU A 96 -3.85 -14.55 -1.63
CA LEU A 96 -3.21 -13.66 -0.64
C LEU A 96 -2.02 -14.35 0.04
N GLN A 97 -2.16 -15.59 0.48
CA GLN A 97 -1.11 -16.35 1.16
C GLN A 97 0.17 -16.45 0.33
N TYR A 98 0.02 -16.72 -0.96
CA TYR A 98 1.16 -16.88 -1.88
C TYR A 98 1.41 -15.66 -2.76
N SER A 99 0.72 -14.55 -2.46
CA SER A 99 0.94 -13.27 -3.13
C SER A 99 0.81 -13.36 -4.66
N SER A 100 -0.27 -14.02 -5.16
CA SER A 100 -0.53 -14.09 -6.60
C SER A 100 -0.72 -12.69 -7.19
N ASN A 101 0.02 -12.37 -8.24
CA ASN A 101 -0.18 -11.16 -9.02
C ASN A 101 -1.37 -11.33 -9.96
N VAL A 102 -1.42 -12.49 -10.62
CA VAL A 102 -2.44 -12.77 -11.65
C VAL A 102 -3.84 -12.73 -11.09
N TYR A 103 -4.04 -13.23 -9.88
CA TYR A 103 -5.34 -13.14 -9.21
C TYR A 103 -5.81 -11.67 -9.09
N GLN A 104 -4.91 -10.77 -8.69
CA GLN A 104 -5.19 -9.33 -8.58
C GLN A 104 -5.39 -8.68 -9.95
N TYR A 105 -4.63 -9.08 -10.98
CA TYR A 105 -4.84 -8.60 -12.34
C TYR A 105 -6.24 -8.94 -12.86
N LYS A 106 -6.70 -10.16 -12.62
CA LYS A 106 -8.05 -10.59 -13.03
C LYS A 106 -9.16 -9.84 -12.29
N ILE A 107 -8.96 -9.51 -11.01
CA ILE A 107 -9.84 -8.60 -10.28
C ILE A 107 -9.85 -7.23 -10.96
N ALA A 108 -8.69 -6.63 -11.23
CA ALA A 108 -8.58 -5.32 -11.85
C ALA A 108 -9.26 -5.24 -13.22
N ILE A 109 -9.10 -6.28 -14.05
CA ILE A 109 -9.78 -6.38 -15.33
C ILE A 109 -11.30 -6.37 -15.17
N LYS A 110 -11.83 -7.16 -14.23
CA LYS A 110 -13.28 -7.20 -13.94
C LYS A 110 -13.80 -5.86 -13.41
N ILE A 111 -13.06 -5.21 -12.50
CA ILE A 111 -13.40 -3.88 -11.95
C ILE A 111 -13.46 -2.81 -13.04
N GLY A 112 -12.56 -2.90 -14.03
CA GLY A 112 -12.54 -2.03 -15.22
C GLY A 112 -13.50 -2.46 -16.32
N GLY A 113 -14.32 -3.51 -16.13
CA GLY A 113 -15.28 -3.98 -17.13
C GLY A 113 -14.63 -4.57 -18.39
N GLY A 114 -13.37 -4.99 -18.31
CA GLY A 114 -12.61 -5.48 -19.46
C GLY A 114 -12.97 -6.88 -19.88
N ASN A 115 -12.98 -7.11 -21.19
CA ASN A 115 -13.01 -8.44 -21.78
C ASN A 115 -11.57 -8.82 -22.17
N TYR A 116 -10.92 -9.65 -21.37
CA TYR A 116 -9.53 -10.04 -21.58
C TYR A 116 -9.44 -11.24 -22.53
N VAL A 117 -8.64 -11.08 -23.58
CA VAL A 117 -8.18 -12.15 -24.46
C VAL A 117 -6.64 -12.07 -24.52
N TYR A 118 -5.98 -13.22 -24.41
CA TYR A 118 -4.52 -13.29 -24.43
C TYR A 118 -3.92 -12.69 -25.69
N ASN A 119 -2.95 -11.77 -25.51
CA ASN A 119 -2.22 -11.06 -26.56
C ASN A 119 -3.10 -10.19 -27.48
N GLU A 120 -4.29 -9.80 -27.04
CA GLU A 120 -5.15 -8.83 -27.72
C GLU A 120 -5.18 -7.48 -26.98
N PRO A 121 -5.62 -6.39 -27.64
CA PRO A 121 -5.80 -5.11 -26.97
C PRO A 121 -6.81 -5.24 -25.83
N LEU A 122 -6.49 -4.61 -24.67
CA LEU A 122 -7.38 -4.54 -23.52
C LEU A 122 -7.86 -3.10 -23.34
N SER A 123 -9.15 -2.90 -23.17
CA SER A 123 -9.76 -1.63 -22.79
C SER A 123 -10.39 -1.78 -21.40
N LEU A 124 -10.15 -0.80 -20.53
CA LEU A 124 -10.69 -0.75 -19.16
C LEU A 124 -11.30 0.63 -18.91
N ASP A 125 -12.35 0.66 -18.11
CA ASP A 125 -12.91 1.92 -17.59
C ASP A 125 -11.91 2.58 -16.64
N GLU A 126 -11.55 3.82 -16.94
CA GLU A 126 -10.59 4.62 -16.15
C GLU A 126 -11.07 4.87 -14.71
N SER A 127 -12.37 4.87 -14.46
CA SER A 127 -12.95 5.00 -13.11
C SER A 127 -12.51 3.87 -12.16
N ALA A 128 -11.99 2.77 -12.71
CA ALA A 128 -11.43 1.69 -11.91
C ALA A 128 -10.25 2.15 -11.03
N PHE A 129 -9.42 3.09 -11.51
CA PHE A 129 -8.35 3.66 -10.69
C PHE A 129 -8.90 4.37 -9.45
N ASP A 130 -9.99 5.10 -9.59
CA ASP A 130 -10.60 5.82 -8.49
C ASP A 130 -11.25 4.86 -7.49
N LYS A 131 -11.86 3.75 -7.97
CA LYS A 131 -12.39 2.68 -7.10
C LYS A 131 -11.31 2.08 -6.21
N TYR A 132 -10.10 1.85 -6.76
CA TYR A 132 -8.95 1.39 -5.98
C TYR A 132 -8.47 2.45 -4.99
N ARG A 133 -8.31 3.71 -5.43
CA ARG A 133 -7.87 4.82 -4.56
C ARG A 133 -8.84 5.07 -3.42
N ASP A 134 -10.14 5.04 -3.68
CA ASP A 134 -11.18 5.22 -2.66
C ASP A 134 -11.10 4.13 -1.58
N MET A 135 -10.85 2.89 -1.96
CA MET A 135 -10.64 1.81 -0.99
C MET A 135 -9.33 2.01 -0.22
N TYR A 136 -8.25 2.30 -0.91
CA TYR A 136 -6.93 2.51 -0.30
C TYR A 136 -6.94 3.69 0.69
N ALA A 137 -7.65 4.77 0.35
CA ALA A 137 -7.82 5.93 1.22
C ALA A 137 -8.53 5.60 2.54
N GLN A 138 -9.47 4.65 2.53
CA GLN A 138 -10.13 4.18 3.76
C GLN A 138 -9.13 3.55 4.74
N PHE A 139 -8.05 2.97 4.23
CA PHE A 139 -6.95 2.40 5.01
C PHE A 139 -5.82 3.39 5.32
N GLY A 140 -5.90 4.64 4.82
CA GLY A 140 -4.89 5.67 5.06
C GLY A 140 -3.85 5.81 3.94
N LEU A 141 -3.97 5.06 2.84
CA LEU A 141 -3.06 5.15 1.70
C LEU A 141 -3.46 6.30 0.77
N GLY A 142 -2.50 7.16 0.39
CA GLY A 142 -2.73 8.30 -0.50
C GLY A 142 -3.46 9.49 0.15
N VAL A 143 -3.69 9.47 1.45
CA VAL A 143 -4.30 10.53 2.25
C VAL A 143 -3.45 10.82 3.48
N LYS A 144 -3.71 11.95 4.17
CA LYS A 144 -3.04 12.22 5.44
C LYS A 144 -3.41 11.18 6.49
N THR A 145 -2.39 10.68 7.19
CA THR A 145 -2.60 9.78 8.34
C THR A 145 -3.07 10.56 9.55
N GLY A 146 -2.77 11.86 9.59
CA GLY A 146 -3.06 12.76 10.69
C GLY A 146 -2.07 12.67 11.84
N ILE A 147 -0.88 12.07 11.64
CA ILE A 147 0.17 12.05 12.66
C ILE A 147 0.45 13.47 13.17
N ASP A 148 0.80 13.59 14.44
CA ASP A 148 1.09 14.86 15.14
C ASP A 148 2.45 15.45 14.78
N LEU A 149 2.78 15.45 13.48
CA LEU A 149 3.98 16.07 12.93
C LEU A 149 3.60 17.20 11.96
N PRO A 150 4.43 18.25 11.84
CA PRO A 150 4.09 19.42 11.03
C PRO A 150 4.06 19.17 9.53
N VAL A 151 4.75 18.13 9.05
CA VAL A 151 4.87 17.80 7.62
C VAL A 151 4.59 16.33 7.41
N GLU A 152 3.76 16.05 6.40
CA GLU A 152 3.39 14.71 5.97
C GLU A 152 3.15 14.71 4.46
N SER A 153 3.80 13.79 3.74
CA SER A 153 3.57 13.57 2.32
C SER A 153 2.35 12.68 2.09
N LEU A 154 1.57 12.98 1.06
CA LEU A 154 0.44 12.13 0.62
C LEU A 154 0.88 10.94 -0.23
N GLY A 155 2.15 10.87 -0.61
CA GLY A 155 2.62 9.93 -1.62
C GLY A 155 2.49 10.53 -3.02
N TYR A 156 2.53 9.66 -4.03
CA TYR A 156 2.35 10.04 -5.42
C TYR A 156 1.30 9.17 -6.08
N SER A 157 0.36 9.80 -6.77
CA SER A 157 -0.66 9.13 -7.58
C SER A 157 -0.30 9.19 -9.06
N GLY A 158 -0.17 8.04 -9.70
CA GLY A 158 0.12 7.95 -11.13
C GLY A 158 -1.01 8.58 -11.96
N THR A 159 -0.64 9.23 -13.06
CA THR A 159 -1.59 9.96 -13.92
C THR A 159 -2.03 9.18 -15.16
N SER A 160 -1.23 8.20 -15.59
CA SER A 160 -1.55 7.37 -16.76
C SER A 160 -2.72 6.44 -16.48
N LYS A 161 -3.64 6.31 -17.41
CA LYS A 161 -4.83 5.47 -17.31
C LYS A 161 -4.77 4.23 -18.22
N LEU A 162 -3.58 3.85 -18.68
CA LEU A 162 -3.41 2.65 -19.50
C LEU A 162 -3.84 1.38 -18.73
N PRO A 163 -4.47 0.41 -19.39
CA PRO A 163 -4.94 -0.84 -18.76
C PRO A 163 -3.83 -1.58 -17.99
N GLY A 164 -2.61 -1.65 -18.56
CA GLY A 164 -1.46 -2.27 -17.90
C GLY A 164 -1.10 -1.61 -16.57
N HIS A 165 -1.29 -0.29 -16.43
CA HIS A 165 -1.05 0.44 -15.18
C HIS A 165 -2.12 0.16 -14.11
N LEU A 166 -3.37 -0.14 -14.50
CA LEU A 166 -4.37 -0.60 -13.53
C LEU A 166 -3.98 -1.96 -12.95
N LEU A 167 -3.44 -2.87 -13.80
CA LEU A 167 -2.92 -4.15 -13.32
C LEU A 167 -1.76 -3.93 -12.34
N ASP A 168 -0.81 -3.05 -12.68
CA ASP A 168 0.31 -2.68 -11.80
C ASP A 168 -0.17 -2.04 -10.49
N PHE A 169 -1.21 -1.21 -10.55
CA PHE A 169 -1.81 -0.59 -9.37
C PHE A 169 -2.38 -1.64 -8.41
N ALA A 170 -3.08 -2.63 -8.91
CA ALA A 170 -3.68 -3.70 -8.09
C ALA A 170 -2.66 -4.51 -7.29
N ILE A 171 -1.38 -4.51 -7.70
CA ILE A 171 -0.28 -5.20 -7.00
C ILE A 171 0.70 -4.24 -6.31
N GLY A 172 0.37 -2.94 -6.26
CA GLY A 172 1.16 -1.93 -5.58
C GLY A 172 2.41 -1.45 -6.33
N GLN A 173 2.41 -1.48 -7.66
CA GLN A 173 3.52 -1.03 -8.52
C GLN A 173 3.16 0.20 -9.36
N TYR A 174 2.27 1.05 -8.88
CA TYR A 174 1.85 2.23 -9.63
C TYR A 174 1.83 3.50 -8.77
N ASP A 175 0.93 3.60 -7.78
CA ASP A 175 0.96 4.68 -6.80
C ASP A 175 2.01 4.38 -5.72
N THR A 176 2.53 5.44 -5.06
CA THR A 176 3.51 5.30 -3.97
C THR A 176 2.97 5.89 -2.67
N TYR A 177 3.39 5.34 -1.54
CA TYR A 177 2.91 5.72 -0.21
C TYR A 177 4.06 5.85 0.77
N THR A 178 3.90 6.70 1.80
CA THR A 178 4.92 6.82 2.84
C THR A 178 4.92 5.62 3.79
N PRO A 179 6.05 5.31 4.43
CA PRO A 179 6.10 4.23 5.44
C PRO A 179 5.06 4.39 6.56
N ILE A 180 4.74 5.61 6.99
CA ILE A 180 3.69 5.82 8.00
C ILE A 180 2.29 5.48 7.49
N GLN A 181 1.97 5.76 6.21
CA GLN A 181 0.72 5.35 5.60
C GLN A 181 0.61 3.82 5.54
N LEU A 182 1.71 3.14 5.18
CA LEU A 182 1.75 1.67 5.18
C LEU A 182 1.60 1.10 6.60
N SER A 183 2.18 1.73 7.61
CA SER A 183 1.98 1.36 9.02
C SER A 183 0.52 1.51 9.43
N GLN A 184 -0.11 2.64 9.11
CA GLN A 184 -1.54 2.88 9.40
C GLN A 184 -2.43 1.85 8.70
N TYR A 185 -2.12 1.50 7.45
CA TYR A 185 -2.82 0.47 6.70
C TYR A 185 -2.80 -0.89 7.44
N ILE A 186 -1.62 -1.35 7.85
CA ILE A 186 -1.48 -2.62 8.58
C ILE A 186 -2.16 -2.55 9.95
N ASN A 187 -2.02 -1.44 10.68
CA ASN A 187 -2.72 -1.24 11.95
C ASN A 187 -4.23 -1.28 11.79
N THR A 188 -4.77 -0.72 10.70
CA THR A 188 -6.20 -0.77 10.38
C THR A 188 -6.68 -2.21 10.21
N ILE A 189 -5.91 -3.06 9.53
CA ILE A 189 -6.22 -4.49 9.40
C ILE A 189 -6.15 -5.18 10.76
N ALA A 190 -5.07 -4.97 11.52
CA ALA A 190 -4.88 -5.57 12.85
C ALA A 190 -5.93 -5.14 13.88
N ASN A 191 -6.54 -3.96 13.69
CA ASN A 191 -7.59 -3.40 14.53
C ASN A 191 -9.01 -3.64 13.95
N SER A 192 -9.19 -4.74 13.24
CA SER A 192 -10.51 -5.15 12.69
C SER A 192 -11.17 -4.07 11.81
N GLY A 193 -10.38 -3.35 11.02
CA GLY A 193 -10.84 -2.31 10.10
C GLY A 193 -11.00 -0.92 10.71
N LYS A 194 -10.70 -0.72 11.99
CA LYS A 194 -10.74 0.60 12.62
C LYS A 194 -9.44 1.35 12.37
N ARG A 195 -9.49 2.37 11.51
CA ARG A 195 -8.37 3.24 11.25
C ARG A 195 -8.21 4.30 12.33
N LEU A 196 -7.10 4.24 13.07
CA LEU A 196 -6.75 5.21 14.10
C LEU A 196 -5.69 6.19 13.58
N LYS A 197 -5.72 7.40 14.12
CA LYS A 197 -4.68 8.42 13.90
C LYS A 197 -3.41 7.97 14.62
N PRO A 198 -2.25 7.84 13.93
CA PRO A 198 -0.98 7.61 14.60
C PRO A 198 -0.55 8.87 15.35
N TYR A 199 0.10 8.71 16.51
CA TYR A 199 0.62 9.83 17.30
C TYR A 199 1.92 9.47 18.02
N LEU A 200 2.73 10.49 18.27
CA LEU A 200 3.98 10.44 19.03
C LEU A 200 3.84 11.04 20.41
N LEU A 201 3.08 12.14 20.50
CA LEU A 201 2.86 12.85 21.76
C LEU A 201 1.73 12.19 22.54
N LYS A 202 2.06 11.50 23.62
CA LYS A 202 1.09 10.82 24.47
C LYS A 202 0.55 11.75 25.56
N GLU A 203 1.47 12.41 26.29
CA GLU A 203 1.13 13.21 27.47
C GLU A 203 2.10 14.38 27.62
N VAL A 204 1.63 15.48 28.18
CA VAL A 204 2.43 16.65 28.55
C VAL A 204 2.21 16.90 30.02
N TYR A 205 3.27 16.97 30.78
CA TYR A 205 3.25 17.26 32.20
C TYR A 205 3.78 18.68 32.45
N GLU A 206 3.24 19.37 33.46
CA GLU A 206 3.84 20.61 33.97
C GLU A 206 5.15 20.27 34.65
N ALA A 207 6.12 21.17 34.55
CA ALA A 207 7.38 21.03 35.29
C ALA A 207 7.06 21.09 36.81
N PRO A 208 7.66 20.23 37.65
CA PRO A 208 7.48 20.32 39.07
C PRO A 208 7.94 21.70 39.55
N ASP A 209 7.14 22.36 40.41
CA ASP A 209 7.51 23.61 41.05
C ASP A 209 8.77 23.40 41.91
N ASN A 210 9.90 23.94 41.44
CA ASN A 210 11.18 23.88 42.16
C ASN A 210 11.20 24.79 43.44
N ASN A 211 10.11 24.77 44.22
CA ASN A 211 10.00 25.58 45.44
C ASN A 211 10.36 24.82 46.72
N GLU A 212 11.00 23.65 46.62
CA GLU A 212 11.45 22.92 47.81
C GLU A 212 12.92 23.15 48.20
N ASP A 213 13.66 24.10 47.54
CA ASP A 213 14.96 24.53 47.94
C ASP A 213 14.90 25.96 48.56
N LYS A 214 14.31 26.08 49.77
CA LYS A 214 14.53 27.18 50.69
C LYS A 214 14.69 26.70 52.12
#